data_a3d19f67b3b6cc7d50a701afe6173ecd
#
_entry.id   a3d19f67b3b6cc7d50a701afe6173ecd
#
_cell.length_a   1.000
_cell.length_b   1.000
_cell.length_c   1.000
_cell.angle_alpha   90.00
_cell.angle_beta   90.00
_cell.angle_gamma   90.00
#
_symmetry.space_group_name_H-M   'P 1'
#
loop_
_entity.id
_entity.type
_entity.pdbx_description
1 polymer ?
#
loop_
_entity_poly.entity_id
_entity_poly.type
_entity_poly.pdbx_seq_one_letter_code
_entity_poly.pdbx_strand_id
1 'polypeptide(L)' 'MMYSVHCPSAPYENSSFINLEDCWGLCLDLSEEYGYAEVRYGNCVLGSYTNGGN' A
#
# COMPACT_ATOMS: atom_id res chain seq x y z
N MET A 1 -11.02 -12.82 4.21
CA MET A 1 -9.70 -12.50 3.70
C MET A 1 -9.46 -11.01 3.82
N MET A 2 -8.24 -10.63 3.98
CA MET A 2 -7.92 -9.23 4.22
C MET A 2 -7.04 -8.69 3.10
N TYR A 3 -7.22 -7.42 2.84
CA TYR A 3 -6.31 -6.69 1.97
C TYR A 3 -5.15 -6.19 2.80
N SER A 4 -4.01 -5.99 2.18
CA SER A 4 -2.84 -5.47 2.88
C SER A 4 -2.15 -4.40 2.05
N VAL A 5 -1.49 -3.50 2.75
CA VAL A 5 -0.69 -2.45 2.13
C VAL A 5 0.76 -2.73 2.47
N HIS A 6 1.61 -2.68 1.46
CA HIS A 6 3.03 -2.97 1.61
C HIS A 6 3.85 -1.79 1.12
N CYS A 7 4.74 -1.32 1.95
CA CYS A 7 5.65 -0.24 1.60
C CYS A 7 7.07 -0.75 1.81
N PRO A 8 7.78 -1.10 0.76
CA PRO A 8 9.12 -1.68 0.90
C PRO A 8 10.12 -0.79 1.64
N SER A 9 9.96 0.53 1.50
CA SER A 9 10.87 1.45 2.17
C SER A 9 10.56 1.60 3.65
N ALA A 10 9.37 1.22 4.07
CA ALA A 10 8.95 1.34 5.47
C ALA A 10 8.08 0.15 5.85
N PRO A 11 8.68 -1.06 5.93
CA PRO A 11 7.89 -2.26 6.19
C PRO A 11 7.15 -2.22 7.54
N TYR A 12 7.62 -1.41 8.47
CA TYR A 12 6.94 -1.25 9.75
C TYR A 12 5.61 -0.50 9.61
N GLU A 13 5.35 0.11 8.47
CA GLU A 13 4.09 0.78 8.20
C GLU A 13 3.08 -0.14 7.51
N ASN A 14 3.48 -1.34 7.15
CA ASN A 14 2.57 -2.27 6.50
C ASN A 14 1.38 -2.55 7.41
N SER A 15 0.19 -2.59 6.80
CA SER A 15 -1.05 -2.77 7.55
C SER A 15 -2.02 -3.62 6.76
N SER A 16 -2.98 -4.20 7.47
CA SER A 16 -4.00 -5.03 6.85
C SER A 16 -5.37 -4.45 7.15
N PHE A 17 -6.27 -4.57 6.19
CA PHE A 17 -7.61 -4.02 6.28
C PHE A 17 -8.63 -4.97 5.70
N ILE A 18 -9.86 -4.91 6.20
CA ILE A 18 -10.98 -5.63 5.61
C ILE A 18 -11.52 -4.82 4.43
N ASN A 19 -11.48 -3.51 4.53
CA ASN A 19 -12.07 -2.61 3.56
C ASN A 19 -11.01 -2.15 2.56
N LEU A 20 -11.28 -2.37 1.28
CA LEU A 20 -10.33 -2.01 0.23
C LEU A 20 -10.10 -0.49 0.12
N GLU A 21 -11.13 0.29 0.40
CA GLU A 21 -10.98 1.74 0.34
C GLU A 21 -9.96 2.24 1.36
N ASP A 22 -9.96 1.63 2.54
CA ASP A 22 -8.99 2.00 3.58
C ASP A 22 -7.58 1.65 3.13
N CYS A 23 -7.42 0.52 2.44
CA CYS A 23 -6.14 0.13 1.90
C CYS A 23 -5.62 1.17 0.92
N TRP A 24 -6.48 1.59 -0.01
CA TRP A 24 -6.06 2.56 -1.01
C TRP A 24 -5.68 3.89 -0.39
N GLY A 25 -6.41 4.31 0.66
CA GLY A 25 -6.08 5.53 1.37
C GLY A 25 -4.70 5.50 1.98
N LEU A 26 -4.39 4.42 2.69
CA LEU A 26 -3.07 4.29 3.29
C LEU A 26 -2.00 4.11 2.24
N CYS A 27 -2.30 3.36 1.18
CA CYS A 27 -1.35 3.16 0.11
C CYS A 27 -0.92 4.49 -0.51
N LEU A 28 -1.89 5.35 -0.75
CA LEU A 28 -1.59 6.67 -1.30
C LEU A 28 -0.73 7.49 -0.34
N ASP A 29 -1.08 7.50 0.94
CA ASP A 29 -0.31 8.24 1.94
C ASP A 29 1.12 7.76 2.00
N LEU A 30 1.31 6.44 2.04
CA LEU A 30 2.65 5.88 2.15
C LEU A 30 3.47 6.13 0.89
N SER A 31 2.81 6.09 -0.27
CA SER A 31 3.53 6.36 -1.51
C SER A 31 4.00 7.81 -1.57
N GLU A 32 3.21 8.72 -1.02
CA GLU A 32 3.60 10.13 -1.00
C GLU A 32 4.76 10.37 -0.04
N GLU A 33 4.81 9.62 1.03
CA GLU A 33 5.86 9.81 2.03
C GLU A 33 7.14 9.04 1.68
N TYR A 34 7.00 7.82 1.19
CA TYR A 34 8.14 6.93 0.97
C TYR A 34 8.42 6.63 -0.49
N GLY A 35 7.59 7.09 -1.39
CA GLY A 35 7.81 6.96 -2.81
C GLY A 35 7.10 5.81 -3.50
N TYR A 36 6.72 4.78 -2.78
CA TYR A 36 6.05 3.63 -3.38
C TYR A 36 5.32 2.83 -2.32
N ALA A 37 4.13 2.39 -2.66
CA ALA A 37 3.38 1.44 -1.83
C ALA A 37 2.46 0.64 -2.73
N GLU A 38 2.10 -0.55 -2.30
CA GLU A 38 1.24 -1.43 -3.07
C GLU A 38 0.16 -2.04 -2.20
N VAL A 39 -0.97 -2.38 -2.84
CA VAL A 39 -2.07 -3.06 -2.19
C VAL A 39 -2.08 -4.50 -2.69
N ARG A 40 -2.19 -5.43 -1.76
CA ARG A 40 -2.22 -6.86 -2.07
C ARG A 40 -3.46 -7.52 -1.49
N TYR A 41 -3.89 -8.59 -2.13
CA TYR A 41 -4.93 -9.46 -1.62
C TYR A 41 -4.38 -10.88 -1.70
N GLY A 42 -4.11 -11.46 -0.53
CA GLY A 42 -3.41 -12.71 -0.50
C GLY A 42 -2.02 -12.56 -1.11
N ASN A 43 -1.73 -13.33 -2.13
CA ASN A 43 -0.44 -13.28 -2.81
C ASN A 43 -0.47 -12.44 -4.08
N CYS A 44 -1.58 -11.75 -4.33
CA CYS A 44 -1.73 -10.98 -5.56
C CYS A 44 -1.63 -9.50 -5.29
N VAL A 45 -0.83 -8.81 -6.08
CA VAL A 45 -0.77 -7.35 -6.04
C VAL A 45 -1.93 -6.82 -6.85
N LEU A 46 -2.81 -6.06 -6.20
CA LEU A 46 -3.97 -5.48 -6.89
C LEU A 46 -3.61 -4.19 -7.60
N GLY A 47 -2.66 -3.44 -7.05
CA GLY A 47 -2.24 -2.21 -7.65
C GLY A 47 -1.22 -1.51 -6.76
N SER A 48 -0.71 -0.39 -7.23
CA SER A 48 0.30 0.34 -6.50
C SER A 48 0.25 1.82 -6.86
N TYR A 49 0.85 2.61 -5.98
CA TYR A 49 1.09 4.02 -6.26
C TYR A 49 2.58 4.28 -6.21
N THR A 50 3.05 5.08 -7.13
CA THR A 50 4.44 5.52 -7.17
C THR A 50 4.42 7.05 -7.18
N ASN A 51 5.14 7.62 -6.22
CA ASN A 51 5.22 9.07 -6.14
C ASN A 51 6.67 9.45 -6.09
N GLY A 52 7.28 9.53 -7.09
CA GLY A 52 8.69 9.80 -6.99
C GLY A 52 9.24 10.14 -8.29
N GLY A 53 8.38 10.23 -9.11
CA GLY A 53 8.85 10.38 -10.42
C GLY A 53 9.42 11.69 -10.71
N ASN A 54 9.33 12.51 -9.85
CA ASN A 54 9.86 13.77 -10.30
C ASN A 54 10.83 14.38 -9.44
#